data_dc89c3242bf6f0bccd9793322345b193
#
_entry.id   dc89c3242bf6f0bccd9793322345b193
#
_cell.length_a   1.000
_cell.length_b   1.000
_cell.length_c   1.000
_cell.angle_alpha   90.00
_cell.angle_beta   90.00
_cell.angle_gamma   90.00
#
_symmetry.space_group_name_H-M   'P 1'
#
loop_
_entity.id
_entity.type
_entity.pdbx_description
1 polymer ?
#
loop_
_entity_poly.entity_id
_entity_poly.type
_entity_poly.pdbx_seq_one_letter_code
_entity_poly.pdbx_strand_id
1 'polypeptide(L)'
;MEKYILSIDQGTTSSRAILFNHKGEIVETGQKEFEQHFPKPGWVEHDANEIWTSVLACIADVLRRADIDPGQVAGIGITNQRETTVVWDRHTGKPIYKAIVWQSRQTQSICNELREQGLNDTFRDKTGLLLDPYFAGTKVKWILDHVDGAREKAENGDLMFGTIDTWLIYKLSGKNAHVTDYSNASRTLMYNIFDLKWDDELLDILGVPRSMLPEVKPSSEIYAHTIDYHFYGKEVPIAGIAGDQQAALFGQACFEKGMAKNTYGTGGFMLMNTGEEAVKSDNGLLTTLAWGIDGKVEYALEGSIFVSGSAIQWLRDGLQMIEDAPQSEEIAGKVNNTEGVYVVPAFVGLGTPYWDSDARGAVFGLTRGTSKAHFVRATLESLAYQTKDVVDAMIEDSGIELKKLRVDGGAVKNNLLMQFQSDLLDVTVERPEVNETTALGSAYLAGLALGFWETRDDIANQWKIEREFEPTMKKEKREDLYKGWQKAVEATRVFKQD
;
A
#
# COMPACT_ATOMS: atom_id res chain seq x y z
N MET A 1 23.97 -1.94 26.42
CA MET A 1 22.76 -2.73 26.24
C MET A 1 22.36 -2.57 24.78
N GLU A 2 22.04 -3.65 24.11
CA GLU A 2 21.61 -3.61 22.71
C GLU A 2 20.31 -2.82 22.57
N LYS A 3 20.18 -2.06 21.51
CA LYS A 3 19.01 -1.23 21.22
C LYS A 3 18.30 -1.73 19.96
N TYR A 4 17.02 -1.47 19.90
CA TYR A 4 16.13 -1.95 18.84
C TYR A 4 15.21 -0.84 18.36
N ILE A 5 14.73 -0.95 17.13
CA ILE A 5 13.61 -0.16 16.62
C ILE A 5 12.37 -1.04 16.59
N LEU A 6 11.27 -0.54 17.12
CA LEU A 6 9.95 -1.18 17.03
C LEU A 6 9.18 -0.58 15.87
N SER A 7 8.78 -1.43 14.93
CA SER A 7 7.82 -1.04 13.89
C SER A 7 6.42 -1.48 14.29
N ILE A 8 5.46 -0.57 14.15
CA ILE A 8 4.03 -0.86 14.19
C ILE A 8 3.55 -0.86 12.75
N ASP A 9 3.10 -2.01 12.27
CA ASP A 9 2.53 -2.21 10.95
C ASP A 9 1.04 -2.51 11.10
N GLN A 10 0.22 -1.49 10.89
CA GLN A 10 -1.23 -1.59 11.01
C GLN A 10 -1.84 -1.87 9.64
N GLY A 11 -2.10 -3.13 9.34
CA GLY A 11 -2.69 -3.59 8.08
C GLY A 11 -4.21 -3.61 8.07
N THR A 12 -4.79 -4.05 6.94
CA THR A 12 -6.25 -4.07 6.75
C THR A 12 -6.94 -5.12 7.62
N THR A 13 -6.32 -6.26 7.85
CA THR A 13 -6.94 -7.38 8.59
C THR A 13 -6.32 -7.66 9.94
N SER A 14 -5.12 -7.14 10.17
CA SER A 14 -4.36 -7.37 11.40
C SER A 14 -3.41 -6.23 11.70
N SER A 15 -3.07 -6.07 12.97
CA SER A 15 -1.98 -5.23 13.42
C SER A 15 -0.77 -6.10 13.74
N ARG A 16 0.43 -5.57 13.47
CA ARG A 16 1.69 -6.22 13.79
C ARG A 16 2.62 -5.26 14.53
N ALA A 17 3.44 -5.81 15.39
CA ALA A 17 4.60 -5.13 15.97
C ALA A 17 5.81 -6.00 15.67
N ILE A 18 6.86 -5.39 15.13
CA ILE A 18 8.07 -6.10 14.70
C ILE A 18 9.28 -5.36 15.26
N LEU A 19 10.14 -6.11 15.95
CA LEU A 19 11.36 -5.58 16.55
C LEU A 19 12.54 -5.86 15.63
N PHE A 20 13.27 -4.80 15.28
CA PHE A 20 14.46 -4.85 14.42
C PHE A 20 15.72 -4.50 15.20
N ASN A 21 16.80 -5.25 14.96
CA ASN A 21 18.13 -4.94 15.45
C ASN A 21 18.85 -3.93 14.54
N HIS A 22 20.07 -3.55 14.88
CA HIS A 22 20.86 -2.57 14.12
C HIS A 22 21.25 -3.04 12.71
N LYS A 23 21.16 -4.36 12.43
CA LYS A 23 21.40 -4.93 11.11
C LYS A 23 20.14 -4.99 10.23
N GLY A 24 19.01 -4.48 10.73
CA GLY A 24 17.73 -4.62 10.02
C GLY A 24 17.13 -6.03 10.06
N GLU A 25 17.65 -6.90 10.91
CA GLU A 25 17.14 -8.26 11.08
C GLU A 25 15.95 -8.27 12.06
N ILE A 26 14.97 -9.11 11.77
CA ILE A 26 13.81 -9.32 12.65
C ILE A 26 14.24 -10.09 13.89
N VAL A 27 14.00 -9.49 15.06
CA VAL A 27 14.25 -10.13 16.36
C VAL A 27 13.02 -10.88 16.83
N GLU A 28 11.85 -10.24 16.76
CA GLU A 28 10.57 -10.84 17.15
C GLU A 28 9.41 -10.15 16.43
N THR A 29 8.30 -10.88 16.27
CA THR A 29 7.07 -10.39 15.61
C THR A 29 5.85 -10.76 16.43
N GLY A 30 5.00 -9.78 16.75
CA GLY A 30 3.67 -9.98 17.31
C GLY A 30 2.62 -9.59 16.29
N GLN A 31 1.56 -10.39 16.17
CA GLN A 31 0.45 -10.13 15.26
C GLN A 31 -0.88 -10.42 15.94
N LYS A 32 -1.88 -9.58 15.66
CA LYS A 32 -3.25 -9.76 16.09
C LYS A 32 -4.24 -9.30 15.05
N GLU A 33 -5.17 -10.16 14.70
CA GLU A 33 -6.33 -9.83 13.88
C GLU A 33 -7.36 -9.04 14.68
N PHE A 34 -8.20 -8.28 13.98
CA PHE A 34 -9.35 -7.55 14.51
C PHE A 34 -10.56 -7.71 13.60
N GLU A 35 -11.75 -7.42 14.11
CA GLU A 35 -13.00 -7.66 13.40
C GLU A 35 -13.18 -6.73 12.19
N GLN A 36 -13.62 -7.31 11.07
CA GLN A 36 -14.01 -6.61 9.86
C GLN A 36 -15.52 -6.43 9.85
N HIS A 37 -16.02 -5.21 9.61
CA HIS A 37 -17.45 -4.92 9.60
C HIS A 37 -17.92 -4.62 8.17
N PHE A 38 -18.99 -5.29 7.75
CA PHE A 38 -19.60 -5.15 6.42
C PHE A 38 -21.08 -4.79 6.55
N PRO A 39 -21.41 -3.54 6.96
CA PRO A 39 -22.80 -3.16 7.30
C PRO A 39 -23.76 -3.16 6.13
N LYS A 40 -23.24 -2.95 4.90
CA LYS A 40 -23.99 -3.02 3.65
C LYS A 40 -23.11 -3.60 2.53
N PRO A 41 -23.67 -4.08 1.41
CA PRO A 41 -22.89 -4.51 0.27
C PRO A 41 -21.89 -3.43 -0.19
N GLY A 42 -20.61 -3.80 -0.31
CA GLY A 42 -19.53 -2.89 -0.70
C GLY A 42 -19.04 -1.92 0.39
N TRP A 43 -19.62 -1.94 1.59
CA TRP A 43 -19.16 -1.14 2.72
C TRP A 43 -18.20 -1.94 3.59
N VAL A 44 -17.10 -1.33 3.97
CA VAL A 44 -16.09 -1.93 4.84
C VAL A 44 -15.72 -0.94 5.92
N GLU A 45 -15.83 -1.35 7.16
CA GLU A 45 -15.57 -0.52 8.33
C GLU A 45 -14.75 -1.28 9.38
N HIS A 46 -13.92 -0.55 10.13
CA HIS A 46 -13.20 -1.04 11.30
C HIS A 46 -13.57 -0.27 12.56
N ASP A 47 -13.48 -0.91 13.70
CA ASP A 47 -13.52 -0.19 14.98
C ASP A 47 -12.13 0.36 15.32
N ALA A 48 -12.00 1.69 15.37
CA ALA A 48 -10.72 2.33 15.64
C ALA A 48 -10.16 2.00 17.03
N ASN A 49 -11.01 1.67 18.01
CA ASN A 49 -10.58 1.24 19.33
C ASN A 49 -10.09 -0.22 19.32
N GLU A 50 -10.69 -1.09 18.50
CA GLU A 50 -10.15 -2.45 18.30
C GLU A 50 -8.77 -2.43 17.63
N ILE A 51 -8.59 -1.57 16.62
CA ILE A 51 -7.27 -1.33 16.03
C ILE A 51 -6.27 -0.91 17.11
N TRP A 52 -6.63 0.08 17.93
CA TRP A 52 -5.79 0.55 19.03
C TRP A 52 -5.42 -0.55 20.02
N THR A 53 -6.40 -1.32 20.48
CA THR A 53 -6.17 -2.41 21.45
C THR A 53 -5.35 -3.55 20.84
N SER A 54 -5.53 -3.85 19.55
CA SER A 54 -4.73 -4.85 18.85
C SER A 54 -3.25 -4.42 18.75
N VAL A 55 -2.98 -3.13 18.51
CA VAL A 55 -1.62 -2.59 18.49
C VAL A 55 -0.95 -2.72 19.85
N LEU A 56 -1.64 -2.33 20.93
CA LEU A 56 -1.12 -2.51 22.30
C LEU A 56 -0.81 -3.97 22.62
N ALA A 57 -1.69 -4.89 22.20
CA ALA A 57 -1.49 -6.31 22.40
C ALA A 57 -0.27 -6.83 21.65
N CYS A 58 -0.03 -6.37 20.40
CA CYS A 58 1.14 -6.74 19.63
C CYS A 58 2.43 -6.23 20.25
N ILE A 59 2.45 -4.98 20.74
CA ILE A 59 3.62 -4.39 21.45
C ILE A 59 3.94 -5.23 22.70
N ALA A 60 2.91 -5.54 23.51
CA ALA A 60 3.08 -6.36 24.71
C ALA A 60 3.67 -7.73 24.40
N ASP A 61 3.13 -8.39 23.37
CA ASP A 61 3.54 -9.73 22.99
C ASP A 61 4.98 -9.77 22.47
N VAL A 62 5.38 -8.81 21.65
CA VAL A 62 6.75 -8.70 21.12
C VAL A 62 7.77 -8.46 22.24
N LEU A 63 7.52 -7.51 23.12
CA LEU A 63 8.44 -7.20 24.22
C LEU A 63 8.61 -8.39 25.17
N ARG A 64 7.51 -9.08 25.48
CA ARG A 64 7.51 -10.26 26.32
C ARG A 64 8.26 -11.44 25.69
N ARG A 65 8.05 -11.70 24.38
CA ARG A 65 8.69 -12.84 23.69
C ARG A 65 10.15 -12.58 23.39
N ALA A 66 10.53 -11.35 23.08
CA ALA A 66 11.92 -10.95 22.89
C ALA A 66 12.71 -10.92 24.21
N ASP A 67 12.02 -10.96 25.36
CA ASP A 67 12.62 -10.87 26.71
C ASP A 67 13.54 -9.67 26.88
N ILE A 68 13.06 -8.49 26.40
CA ILE A 68 13.80 -7.22 26.48
C ILE A 68 13.15 -6.22 27.44
N ASP A 69 13.98 -5.38 28.06
CA ASP A 69 13.48 -4.22 28.78
C ASP A 69 12.90 -3.19 27.78
N PRO A 70 11.70 -2.63 28.04
CA PRO A 70 11.11 -1.59 27.17
C PRO A 70 12.05 -0.40 26.90
N GLY A 71 12.97 -0.10 27.81
CA GLY A 71 14.01 0.92 27.62
C GLY A 71 15.09 0.55 26.59
N GLN A 72 15.11 -0.67 26.06
CA GLN A 72 15.95 -1.05 24.92
C GLN A 72 15.34 -0.66 23.58
N VAL A 73 14.07 -0.30 23.54
CA VAL A 73 13.44 0.27 22.34
C VAL A 73 13.90 1.70 22.19
N ALA A 74 14.72 1.96 21.18
CA ALA A 74 15.26 3.29 20.89
C ALA A 74 14.22 4.22 20.27
N GLY A 75 13.26 3.66 19.54
CA GLY A 75 12.19 4.42 18.91
C GLY A 75 11.18 3.54 18.20
N ILE A 76 10.10 4.19 17.77
CA ILE A 76 8.95 3.56 17.12
C ILE A 76 8.79 4.16 15.71
N GLY A 77 8.68 3.29 14.70
CA GLY A 77 8.19 3.61 13.37
C GLY A 77 6.76 3.10 13.18
N ILE A 78 5.93 3.86 12.48
CA ILE A 78 4.54 3.49 12.19
C ILE A 78 4.34 3.43 10.69
N THR A 79 3.81 2.32 10.22
CA THR A 79 3.24 2.18 8.88
C THR A 79 1.81 1.66 9.00
N ASN A 80 0.98 2.02 8.04
CA ASN A 80 -0.46 1.81 8.15
C ASN A 80 -1.11 1.53 6.80
N GLN A 81 -2.23 0.82 6.84
CA GLN A 81 -3.19 0.85 5.74
C GLN A 81 -3.55 2.30 5.44
N ARG A 82 -3.28 2.75 4.22
CA ARG A 82 -3.52 4.14 3.82
C ARG A 82 -5.02 4.43 3.72
N GLU A 83 -5.39 5.70 3.60
CA GLU A 83 -6.73 6.22 3.31
C GLU A 83 -7.83 5.89 4.34
N THR A 84 -7.68 4.84 5.12
CA THR A 84 -8.66 4.47 6.16
C THR A 84 -8.82 5.62 7.14
N THR A 85 -10.07 6.08 7.28
CA THR A 85 -10.42 7.39 7.82
C THR A 85 -11.05 7.26 9.21
N VAL A 86 -10.50 7.98 10.17
CA VAL A 86 -11.04 8.10 11.54
C VAL A 86 -11.41 9.55 11.82
N VAL A 87 -12.58 9.79 12.35
CA VAL A 87 -13.02 11.09 12.89
C VAL A 87 -13.41 10.90 14.35
N TRP A 88 -12.85 11.73 15.22
CA TRP A 88 -13.11 11.64 16.66
C TRP A 88 -13.34 13.01 17.31
N ASP A 89 -14.01 12.96 18.43
CA ASP A 89 -14.28 14.13 19.26
C ASP A 89 -12.99 14.58 19.95
N ARG A 90 -12.61 15.85 19.76
CA ARG A 90 -11.37 16.45 20.28
C ARG A 90 -11.28 16.40 21.81
N HIS A 91 -12.39 16.56 22.49
CA HIS A 91 -12.43 16.68 23.96
C HIS A 91 -12.41 15.31 24.63
N THR A 92 -13.12 14.36 24.08
CA THR A 92 -13.24 13.01 24.66
C THR A 92 -12.19 12.04 24.11
N GLY A 93 -11.73 12.26 22.87
CA GLY A 93 -10.87 11.32 22.14
C GLY A 93 -11.63 10.08 21.65
N LYS A 94 -12.97 10.13 21.59
CA LYS A 94 -13.80 9.01 21.14
C LYS A 94 -14.13 9.16 19.66
N PRO A 95 -13.95 8.11 18.84
CA PRO A 95 -14.45 8.09 17.46
C PRO A 95 -15.96 8.35 17.43
N ILE A 96 -16.41 9.19 16.51
CA ILE A 96 -17.85 9.49 16.33
C ILE A 96 -18.53 8.52 15.36
N TYR A 97 -17.73 7.78 14.59
CA TYR A 97 -18.15 6.75 13.67
C TYR A 97 -17.05 5.68 13.55
N LYS A 98 -17.37 4.50 13.02
CA LYS A 98 -16.36 3.49 12.70
C LYS A 98 -15.39 4.02 11.64
N ALA A 99 -14.15 3.55 11.65
CA ALA A 99 -13.19 3.89 10.62
C ALA A 99 -13.66 3.37 9.25
N ILE A 100 -13.79 4.26 8.27
CA ILE A 100 -14.18 3.88 6.91
C ILE A 100 -12.91 3.41 6.19
N VAL A 101 -12.90 2.14 5.79
CA VAL A 101 -11.73 1.47 5.22
C VAL A 101 -11.51 1.90 3.77
N TRP A 102 -10.27 1.89 3.32
CA TRP A 102 -9.87 2.22 1.96
C TRP A 102 -10.62 1.41 0.88
N GLN A 103 -11.03 0.17 1.18
CA GLN A 103 -11.81 -0.70 0.31
C GLN A 103 -13.29 -0.32 0.20
N SER A 104 -13.81 0.50 1.14
CA SER A 104 -15.24 0.79 1.21
C SER A 104 -15.71 1.62 0.03
N ARG A 105 -16.82 1.20 -0.56
CA ARG A 105 -17.48 1.89 -1.69
C ARG A 105 -18.60 2.85 -1.24
N GLN A 106 -18.76 3.08 0.07
CA GLN A 106 -19.90 3.86 0.59
C GLN A 106 -19.91 5.33 0.17
N THR A 107 -18.79 5.87 -0.30
CA THR A 107 -18.70 7.25 -0.81
C THR A 107 -18.77 7.36 -2.33
N GLN A 108 -19.16 6.29 -3.03
CA GLN A 108 -19.22 6.26 -4.50
C GLN A 108 -20.14 7.34 -5.08
N SER A 109 -21.30 7.60 -4.44
CA SER A 109 -22.23 8.65 -4.86
C SER A 109 -21.58 10.04 -4.81
N ILE A 110 -20.83 10.33 -3.76
CA ILE A 110 -20.09 11.60 -3.62
C ILE A 110 -19.08 11.76 -4.76
N CYS A 111 -18.34 10.70 -5.08
CA CYS A 111 -17.39 10.74 -6.20
C CYS A 111 -18.10 10.98 -7.54
N ASN A 112 -19.25 10.36 -7.76
CA ASN A 112 -20.02 10.55 -8.97
C ASN A 112 -20.54 12.00 -9.09
N GLU A 113 -21.10 12.56 -8.02
CA GLU A 113 -21.55 13.96 -7.98
C GLU A 113 -20.42 14.93 -8.30
N LEU A 114 -19.24 14.75 -7.73
CA LEU A 114 -18.06 15.57 -8.00
C LEU A 114 -17.59 15.45 -9.47
N ARG A 115 -17.67 14.25 -10.06
CA ARG A 115 -17.37 14.04 -11.48
C ARG A 115 -18.38 14.74 -12.39
N GLU A 116 -19.67 14.65 -12.08
CA GLU A 116 -20.75 15.35 -12.82
C GLU A 116 -20.60 16.87 -12.78
N GLN A 117 -20.04 17.40 -11.69
CA GLN A 117 -19.67 18.81 -11.56
C GLN A 117 -18.41 19.19 -12.35
N GLY A 118 -17.74 18.24 -13.02
CA GLY A 118 -16.53 18.46 -13.81
C GLY A 118 -15.26 18.68 -13.00
N LEU A 119 -15.19 18.17 -11.76
CA LEU A 119 -14.10 18.44 -10.83
C LEU A 119 -12.93 17.43 -10.92
N ASN A 120 -12.97 16.47 -11.85
CA ASN A 120 -11.90 15.48 -12.01
C ASN A 120 -10.51 16.12 -12.12
N ASP A 121 -10.36 17.08 -13.03
CA ASP A 121 -9.06 17.72 -13.28
C ASP A 121 -8.62 18.57 -12.10
N THR A 122 -9.55 19.23 -11.40
CA THR A 122 -9.24 20.02 -10.19
C THR A 122 -8.57 19.15 -9.12
N PHE A 123 -9.14 17.98 -8.84
CA PHE A 123 -8.53 17.06 -7.88
C PHE A 123 -7.24 16.45 -8.40
N ARG A 124 -7.23 15.99 -9.65
CA ARG A 124 -6.08 15.32 -10.24
C ARG A 124 -4.87 16.26 -10.31
N ASP A 125 -5.06 17.49 -10.76
CA ASP A 125 -3.98 18.45 -10.94
C ASP A 125 -3.32 18.90 -9.64
N LYS A 126 -4.06 18.86 -8.53
CA LYS A 126 -3.55 19.25 -7.21
C LYS A 126 -3.06 18.08 -6.37
N THR A 127 -3.69 16.92 -6.50
CA THR A 127 -3.42 15.77 -5.61
C THR A 127 -2.70 14.61 -6.29
N GLY A 128 -2.67 14.56 -7.62
CA GLY A 128 -2.18 13.41 -8.38
C GLY A 128 -3.10 12.18 -8.32
N LEU A 129 -4.30 12.31 -7.72
CA LEU A 129 -5.24 11.22 -7.50
C LEU A 129 -6.46 11.35 -8.41
N LEU A 130 -7.17 10.24 -8.55
CA LEU A 130 -8.49 10.19 -9.20
C LEU A 130 -9.60 10.41 -8.16
N LEU A 131 -10.78 10.89 -8.61
CA LEU A 131 -11.97 10.91 -7.75
C LEU A 131 -12.47 9.47 -7.58
N ASP A 132 -12.10 8.83 -6.49
CA ASP A 132 -12.49 7.46 -6.18
C ASP A 132 -12.78 7.31 -4.67
N PRO A 133 -13.74 6.46 -4.27
CA PRO A 133 -14.01 6.16 -2.86
C PRO A 133 -12.81 5.62 -2.09
N TYR A 134 -11.77 5.21 -2.77
CA TYR A 134 -10.50 4.75 -2.21
C TYR A 134 -9.90 5.77 -1.23
N PHE A 135 -9.92 7.05 -1.57
CA PHE A 135 -9.22 8.12 -0.85
C PHE A 135 -10.01 8.72 0.30
N ALA A 136 -9.31 9.33 1.27
CA ALA A 136 -9.89 9.71 2.56
C ALA A 136 -10.90 10.87 2.50
N GLY A 137 -10.71 11.85 1.64
CA GLY A 137 -11.50 13.10 1.67
C GLY A 137 -13.00 12.91 1.56
N THR A 138 -13.46 12.04 0.65
CA THR A 138 -14.90 11.73 0.51
C THR A 138 -15.45 10.96 1.72
N LYS A 139 -14.61 10.22 2.44
CA LYS A 139 -14.99 9.51 3.68
C LYS A 139 -15.22 10.48 4.83
N VAL A 140 -14.35 11.51 4.95
CA VAL A 140 -14.57 12.59 5.93
C VAL A 140 -15.89 13.30 5.64
N LYS A 141 -16.10 13.72 4.37
CA LYS A 141 -17.35 14.36 3.95
C LYS A 141 -18.56 13.49 4.30
N TRP A 142 -18.50 12.20 3.99
CA TRP A 142 -19.59 11.27 4.28
C TRP A 142 -19.93 11.22 5.78
N ILE A 143 -18.92 11.14 6.65
CA ILE A 143 -19.12 11.13 8.10
C ILE A 143 -19.78 12.43 8.56
N LEU A 144 -19.31 13.58 8.09
CA LEU A 144 -19.87 14.87 8.47
C LEU A 144 -21.31 15.05 8.00
N ASP A 145 -21.69 14.46 6.88
CA ASP A 145 -23.03 14.59 6.30
C ASP A 145 -24.04 13.57 6.85
N HIS A 146 -23.58 12.42 7.42
CA HIS A 146 -24.46 11.31 7.83
C HIS A 146 -24.48 11.04 9.32
N VAL A 147 -23.52 11.54 10.09
CA VAL A 147 -23.52 11.38 11.55
C VAL A 147 -24.18 12.59 12.19
N ASP A 148 -25.21 12.36 12.99
CA ASP A 148 -25.99 13.41 13.64
C ASP A 148 -25.12 14.38 14.44
N GLY A 149 -25.24 15.68 14.15
CA GLY A 149 -24.49 16.75 14.81
C GLY A 149 -22.99 16.84 14.42
N ALA A 150 -22.48 15.96 13.56
CA ALA A 150 -21.07 15.97 13.19
C ALA A 150 -20.66 17.24 12.45
N ARG A 151 -21.49 17.72 11.52
CA ARG A 151 -21.24 18.95 10.77
C ARG A 151 -21.08 20.16 11.70
N GLU A 152 -22.01 20.38 12.60
CA GLU A 152 -21.95 21.47 13.59
C GLU A 152 -20.71 21.37 14.49
N LYS A 153 -20.39 20.18 15.00
CA LYS A 153 -19.19 19.95 15.80
C LYS A 153 -17.90 20.22 15.02
N ALA A 154 -17.85 19.84 13.74
CA ALA A 154 -16.71 20.10 12.90
C ALA A 154 -16.49 21.61 12.68
N GLU A 155 -17.54 22.36 12.37
CA GLU A 155 -17.52 23.81 12.21
C GLU A 155 -17.12 24.55 13.50
N ASN A 156 -17.50 24.02 14.66
CA ASN A 156 -17.09 24.54 15.96
C ASN A 156 -15.65 24.18 16.36
N GLY A 157 -14.95 23.34 15.57
CA GLY A 157 -13.59 22.88 15.86
C GLY A 157 -13.50 21.75 16.91
N ASP A 158 -14.60 21.05 17.18
CA ASP A 158 -14.70 20.00 18.19
C ASP A 158 -14.29 18.61 17.65
N LEU A 159 -14.07 18.46 16.34
CA LEU A 159 -13.68 17.20 15.73
C LEU A 159 -12.24 17.23 15.22
N MET A 160 -11.63 16.06 15.21
CA MET A 160 -10.34 15.77 14.62
C MET A 160 -10.48 14.67 13.57
N PHE A 161 -9.70 14.78 12.51
CA PHE A 161 -9.55 13.77 11.47
C PHE A 161 -8.13 13.20 11.49
N GLY A 162 -8.01 11.93 11.14
CA GLY A 162 -6.73 11.32 10.81
C GLY A 162 -6.91 10.02 10.04
N THR A 163 -5.87 9.67 9.33
CA THR A 163 -5.62 8.31 8.90
C THR A 163 -5.11 7.47 10.08
N ILE A 164 -4.88 6.20 9.91
CA ILE A 164 -4.58 5.30 11.04
C ILE A 164 -3.26 5.68 11.75
N ASP A 165 -2.27 6.15 11.03
CA ASP A 165 -1.02 6.70 11.62
C ASP A 165 -1.30 7.82 12.63
N THR A 166 -2.10 8.79 12.22
CA THR A 166 -2.51 9.92 13.09
C THR A 166 -3.25 9.44 14.33
N TRP A 167 -4.20 8.51 14.15
CA TRP A 167 -4.95 7.92 15.26
C TRP A 167 -4.03 7.21 16.25
N LEU A 168 -3.08 6.41 15.77
CA LEU A 168 -2.15 5.67 16.63
C LEU A 168 -1.20 6.61 17.37
N ILE A 169 -0.66 7.63 16.71
CA ILE A 169 0.21 8.63 17.37
C ILE A 169 -0.55 9.41 18.41
N TYR A 170 -1.76 9.85 18.09
CA TYR A 170 -2.63 10.53 19.04
C TYR A 170 -2.86 9.68 20.30
N LYS A 171 -3.11 8.38 20.13
CA LYS A 171 -3.33 7.45 21.24
C LYS A 171 -2.04 7.18 22.03
N LEU A 172 -0.95 6.84 21.36
CA LEU A 172 0.35 6.52 21.97
C LEU A 172 0.92 7.69 22.75
N SER A 173 0.76 8.91 22.24
CA SER A 173 1.24 10.14 22.88
C SER A 173 0.34 10.67 24.00
N GLY A 174 -0.71 9.94 24.38
CA GLY A 174 -1.66 10.39 25.38
C GLY A 174 -2.46 11.62 24.95
N LYS A 175 -2.80 11.71 23.67
CA LYS A 175 -3.54 12.82 23.01
C LYS A 175 -2.72 14.12 22.83
N ASN A 176 -1.40 14.04 22.90
CA ASN A 176 -0.53 15.23 22.81
C ASN A 176 -0.11 15.60 21.39
N ALA A 177 -0.25 14.68 20.41
CA ALA A 177 0.14 14.92 19.05
C ALA A 177 -0.99 14.60 18.07
N HIS A 178 -1.20 15.50 17.10
CA HIS A 178 -2.14 15.34 15.98
C HIS A 178 -1.39 15.62 14.68
N VAL A 179 -0.68 14.60 14.21
CA VAL A 179 0.23 14.70 13.08
C VAL A 179 0.03 13.56 12.08
N THR A 180 0.41 13.79 10.84
CA THR A 180 0.56 12.80 9.80
C THR A 180 1.83 13.10 9.01
N ASP A 181 2.23 12.21 8.09
CA ASP A 181 3.35 12.47 7.20
C ASP A 181 2.90 12.84 5.78
N TYR A 182 3.86 13.23 4.95
CA TYR A 182 3.62 13.55 3.54
C TYR A 182 2.97 12.40 2.77
N SER A 183 3.41 11.15 3.00
CA SER A 183 2.90 10.01 2.25
C SER A 183 1.42 9.75 2.53
N ASN A 184 1.01 9.78 3.80
CA ASN A 184 -0.41 9.64 4.18
C ASN A 184 -1.24 10.85 3.78
N ALA A 185 -0.74 12.07 3.95
CA ALA A 185 -1.44 13.28 3.52
C ALA A 185 -1.74 13.27 2.02
N SER A 186 -0.83 12.77 1.20
CA SER A 186 -1.02 12.66 -0.25
C SER A 186 -2.13 11.71 -0.68
N ARG A 187 -2.70 10.92 0.24
CA ARG A 187 -3.78 9.95 -0.04
C ARG A 187 -5.17 10.45 0.36
N THR A 188 -5.33 11.74 0.61
CA THR A 188 -6.54 12.27 1.24
C THR A 188 -7.51 12.98 0.29
N LEU A 189 -7.13 13.29 -0.96
CA LEU A 189 -7.85 14.22 -1.85
C LEU A 189 -7.95 15.66 -1.30
N MET A 190 -7.24 15.97 -0.23
CA MET A 190 -7.27 17.29 0.42
C MET A 190 -5.91 17.98 0.44
N TYR A 191 -4.85 17.26 0.12
CA TYR A 191 -3.47 17.75 0.18
C TYR A 191 -2.92 18.03 -1.21
N ASN A 192 -2.45 19.27 -1.42
CA ASN A 192 -1.78 19.66 -2.64
C ASN A 192 -0.33 19.14 -2.61
N ILE A 193 -0.02 18.18 -3.46
CA ILE A 193 1.30 17.52 -3.49
C ILE A 193 2.39 18.37 -4.14
N PHE A 194 2.05 19.44 -4.82
CA PHE A 194 2.99 20.41 -5.43
C PHE A 194 3.32 21.53 -4.46
N ASP A 195 2.29 22.11 -3.81
CA ASP A 195 2.44 23.19 -2.83
C ASP A 195 2.81 22.67 -1.42
N LEU A 196 2.71 21.36 -1.21
CA LEU A 196 2.97 20.66 0.07
C LEU A 196 2.18 21.26 1.24
N LYS A 197 0.88 21.43 1.03
CA LYS A 197 -0.07 21.98 2.03
C LYS A 197 -1.48 21.43 1.83
N TRP A 198 -2.28 21.48 2.88
CA TRP A 198 -3.73 21.31 2.76
C TRP A 198 -4.27 22.38 1.85
N ASP A 199 -5.09 22.00 0.85
CA ASP A 199 -5.58 22.88 -0.19
C ASP A 199 -6.98 23.42 0.14
N ASP A 200 -7.09 24.73 0.30
CA ASP A 200 -8.35 25.37 0.72
C ASP A 200 -9.50 25.14 -0.27
N GLU A 201 -9.23 25.14 -1.58
CA GLU A 201 -10.26 24.87 -2.58
C GLU A 201 -10.80 23.43 -2.47
N LEU A 202 -9.91 22.44 -2.29
CA LEU A 202 -10.31 21.05 -2.10
C LEU A 202 -11.09 20.86 -0.80
N LEU A 203 -10.68 21.52 0.28
CA LEU A 203 -11.39 21.51 1.55
C LEU A 203 -12.78 22.12 1.43
N ASP A 204 -12.92 23.24 0.73
CA ASP A 204 -14.20 23.90 0.50
C ASP A 204 -15.15 23.01 -0.33
N ILE A 205 -14.65 22.41 -1.41
CA ILE A 205 -15.42 21.47 -2.24
C ILE A 205 -15.94 20.28 -1.41
N LEU A 206 -15.08 19.70 -0.58
CA LEU A 206 -15.45 18.57 0.28
C LEU A 206 -16.21 18.97 1.54
N GLY A 207 -16.23 20.28 1.86
CA GLY A 207 -16.86 20.77 3.09
C GLY A 207 -16.16 20.29 4.36
N VAL A 208 -14.82 20.19 4.34
CA VAL A 208 -14.02 19.74 5.49
C VAL A 208 -13.34 20.94 6.14
N PRO A 209 -13.69 21.29 7.40
CA PRO A 209 -13.03 22.36 8.12
C PRO A 209 -11.54 22.10 8.35
N ARG A 210 -10.69 23.09 8.06
CA ARG A 210 -9.23 23.02 8.28
C ARG A 210 -8.87 22.65 9.72
N SER A 211 -9.65 23.06 10.70
CA SER A 211 -9.44 22.75 12.12
C SER A 211 -9.43 21.26 12.47
N MET A 212 -9.99 20.41 11.58
CA MET A 212 -10.01 18.96 11.77
C MET A 212 -8.69 18.29 11.36
N LEU A 213 -7.85 18.97 10.59
CA LEU A 213 -6.73 18.35 9.89
C LEU A 213 -5.48 18.25 10.78
N PRO A 214 -4.71 17.14 10.69
CA PRO A 214 -3.44 17.00 11.38
C PRO A 214 -2.38 17.91 10.76
N GLU A 215 -1.35 18.24 11.54
CA GLU A 215 -0.13 18.84 11.01
C GLU A 215 0.62 17.81 10.15
N VAL A 216 1.04 18.21 8.95
CA VAL A 216 1.83 17.35 8.06
C VAL A 216 3.31 17.53 8.33
N LYS A 217 3.99 16.45 8.61
CA LYS A 217 5.41 16.39 9.00
C LYS A 217 6.22 15.57 7.99
N PRO A 218 7.57 15.71 7.98
CA PRO A 218 8.45 14.77 7.30
C PRO A 218 8.21 13.33 7.75
N SER A 219 8.56 12.38 6.89
CA SER A 219 8.37 10.94 7.17
C SER A 219 9.37 10.39 8.21
N SER A 220 10.45 11.13 8.45
CA SER A 220 11.52 10.82 9.42
C SER A 220 11.78 12.04 10.30
N GLU A 221 11.13 12.10 11.44
CA GLU A 221 11.23 13.19 12.43
C GLU A 221 10.70 12.68 13.77
N ILE A 222 11.16 13.20 14.90
CA ILE A 222 10.54 12.89 16.20
C ILE A 222 9.25 13.69 16.34
N TYR A 223 8.11 13.01 16.27
CA TYR A 223 6.78 13.64 16.32
C TYR A 223 6.25 13.83 17.74
N ALA A 224 6.49 12.84 18.58
CA ALA A 224 6.02 12.76 19.95
C ALA A 224 6.78 11.65 20.70
N HIS A 225 6.46 11.50 21.97
CA HIS A 225 6.88 10.35 22.78
C HIS A 225 5.66 9.60 23.26
N THR A 226 5.80 8.30 23.48
CA THR A 226 4.78 7.52 24.17
C THR A 226 4.64 8.01 25.59
N ILE A 227 3.45 7.89 26.19
CA ILE A 227 3.29 8.10 27.61
C ILE A 227 3.61 6.80 28.37
N ASP A 228 4.09 6.94 29.60
CA ASP A 228 4.46 5.83 30.48
C ASP A 228 3.43 4.71 30.53
N TYR A 229 2.16 5.08 30.66
CA TYR A 229 1.05 4.13 30.75
C TYR A 229 0.91 3.22 29.54
N HIS A 230 1.25 3.72 28.34
CA HIS A 230 1.12 2.96 27.10
C HIS A 230 2.37 2.18 26.71
N PHE A 231 3.52 2.47 27.36
CA PHE A 231 4.79 1.83 27.04
C PHE A 231 5.57 1.38 28.28
N TYR A 232 4.90 0.71 29.21
CA TYR A 232 5.50 0.01 30.35
C TYR A 232 6.43 0.88 31.21
N GLY A 233 6.01 2.12 31.49
CA GLY A 233 6.79 3.06 32.30
C GLY A 233 7.95 3.72 31.55
N LYS A 234 7.93 3.74 30.22
CA LYS A 234 8.95 4.38 29.39
C LYS A 234 8.33 5.37 28.40
N GLU A 235 9.01 6.49 28.24
CA GLU A 235 8.75 7.43 27.14
C GLU A 235 9.68 7.08 25.97
N VAL A 236 9.09 6.57 24.88
CA VAL A 236 9.82 6.16 23.67
C VAL A 236 9.46 7.09 22.52
N PRO A 237 10.45 7.64 21.78
CA PRO A 237 10.16 8.53 20.66
C PRO A 237 9.46 7.80 19.53
N ILE A 238 8.41 8.44 18.97
CA ILE A 238 7.75 8.03 17.74
C ILE A 238 8.36 8.88 16.63
N ALA A 239 9.11 8.25 15.72
CA ALA A 239 10.03 8.98 14.88
C ALA A 239 10.02 8.60 13.38
N GLY A 240 9.13 7.70 12.96
CA GLY A 240 8.95 7.34 11.55
C GLY A 240 7.48 7.13 11.23
N ILE A 241 7.02 7.70 10.12
CA ILE A 241 5.67 7.48 9.60
C ILE A 241 5.75 7.30 8.08
N ALA A 242 5.11 6.28 7.55
CA ALA A 242 4.80 6.19 6.13
C ALA A 242 3.57 5.31 5.91
N GLY A 243 2.79 5.63 4.90
CA GLY A 243 1.78 4.71 4.36
C GLY A 243 2.43 3.40 3.91
N ASP A 244 1.69 2.29 3.98
CA ASP A 244 2.21 0.94 3.79
C ASP A 244 3.02 0.75 2.49
N GLN A 245 2.53 1.29 1.38
CA GLN A 245 3.19 1.13 0.09
C GLN A 245 4.45 2.00 -0.03
N GLN A 246 4.45 3.21 0.54
CA GLN A 246 5.62 4.07 0.62
C GLN A 246 6.66 3.50 1.59
N ALA A 247 6.22 2.97 2.71
CA ALA A 247 7.09 2.27 3.65
C ALA A 247 7.78 1.07 2.99
N ALA A 248 7.03 0.27 2.21
CA ALA A 248 7.61 -0.84 1.44
C ALA A 248 8.64 -0.36 0.41
N LEU A 249 8.38 0.74 -0.29
CA LEU A 249 9.34 1.34 -1.23
C LEU A 249 10.64 1.75 -0.50
N PHE A 250 10.50 2.33 0.70
CA PHE A 250 11.65 2.72 1.53
C PHE A 250 12.39 1.51 2.10
N GLY A 251 11.66 0.52 2.60
CA GLY A 251 12.23 -0.73 3.14
C GLY A 251 12.92 -1.59 2.09
N GLN A 252 12.50 -1.48 0.85
CA GLN A 252 13.18 -2.04 -0.32
C GLN A 252 14.40 -1.21 -0.76
N ALA A 253 14.75 -0.15 -0.03
CA ALA A 253 15.84 0.76 -0.39
C ALA A 253 15.79 1.26 -1.85
N CYS A 254 14.58 1.55 -2.36
CA CYS A 254 14.38 2.09 -3.69
C CYS A 254 14.61 3.61 -3.69
N PHE A 255 15.84 4.03 -3.38
CA PHE A 255 16.22 5.42 -3.15
C PHE A 255 16.59 6.20 -4.40
N GLU A 256 16.76 5.53 -5.53
CA GLU A 256 17.12 6.17 -6.78
C GLU A 256 15.91 6.26 -7.73
N LYS A 257 15.89 7.35 -8.52
CA LYS A 257 14.95 7.52 -9.63
C LYS A 257 15.01 6.33 -10.59
N GLY A 258 13.86 5.72 -10.88
CA GLY A 258 13.73 4.53 -11.73
C GLY A 258 13.84 3.19 -10.98
N MET A 259 14.11 3.20 -9.68
CA MET A 259 13.93 2.00 -8.85
C MET A 259 12.46 1.83 -8.49
N ALA A 260 11.99 0.59 -8.53
CA ALA A 260 10.61 0.27 -8.25
C ALA A 260 10.48 -0.97 -7.36
N LYS A 261 9.39 -1.02 -6.62
CA LYS A 261 8.96 -2.22 -5.90
C LYS A 261 7.60 -2.67 -6.38
N ASN A 262 7.32 -3.97 -6.32
CA ASN A 262 5.99 -4.53 -6.46
C ASN A 262 5.68 -5.46 -5.29
N THR A 263 4.62 -5.17 -4.57
CA THR A 263 4.11 -6.02 -3.49
C THR A 263 3.02 -6.93 -4.04
N TYR A 264 3.27 -8.23 -4.08
CA TYR A 264 2.33 -9.25 -4.54
C TYR A 264 1.51 -9.79 -3.35
N GLY A 265 0.53 -9.00 -2.92
CA GLY A 265 -0.46 -9.39 -1.91
C GLY A 265 -1.72 -9.97 -2.55
N THR A 266 -2.90 -9.78 -1.95
CA THR A 266 -4.21 -10.10 -2.53
C THR A 266 -4.37 -9.42 -3.89
N GLY A 267 -4.13 -8.10 -3.95
CA GLY A 267 -3.80 -7.34 -5.14
C GLY A 267 -2.31 -7.13 -5.28
N GLY A 268 -1.90 -6.42 -6.32
CA GLY A 268 -0.53 -5.97 -6.54
C GLY A 268 -0.45 -4.44 -6.45
N PHE A 269 0.57 -3.93 -5.77
CA PHE A 269 0.82 -2.49 -5.69
C PHE A 269 2.26 -2.20 -6.08
N MET A 270 2.40 -1.52 -7.22
CA MET A 270 3.68 -1.14 -7.75
C MET A 270 3.92 0.35 -7.56
N LEU A 271 5.09 0.70 -7.01
CA LEU A 271 5.55 2.08 -6.89
C LEU A 271 6.92 2.21 -7.55
N MET A 272 7.09 3.28 -8.34
CA MET A 272 8.37 3.68 -8.93
C MET A 272 8.78 5.04 -8.35
N ASN A 273 9.99 5.13 -7.82
CA ASN A 273 10.58 6.40 -7.37
C ASN A 273 10.85 7.29 -8.59
N THR A 274 10.29 8.49 -8.62
CA THR A 274 10.47 9.49 -9.68
C THR A 274 11.40 10.64 -9.27
N GLY A 275 11.98 10.56 -8.07
CA GLY A 275 12.84 11.60 -7.50
C GLY A 275 12.04 12.82 -7.03
N GLU A 276 12.63 14.00 -7.15
CA GLU A 276 12.03 15.26 -6.69
C GLU A 276 10.99 15.83 -7.67
N GLU A 277 10.67 15.09 -8.75
CA GLU A 277 9.70 15.50 -9.76
C GLU A 277 8.38 14.73 -9.63
N ALA A 278 7.27 15.45 -9.46
CA ALA A 278 5.94 14.89 -9.57
C ALA A 278 5.59 14.66 -11.04
N VAL A 279 5.40 13.43 -11.45
CA VAL A 279 5.01 13.06 -12.81
C VAL A 279 3.49 13.03 -12.93
N LYS A 280 2.91 13.80 -13.84
CA LYS A 280 1.50 13.65 -14.21
C LYS A 280 1.34 12.41 -15.07
N SER A 281 0.31 11.63 -14.78
CA SER A 281 -0.01 10.43 -15.55
C SER A 281 -1.23 10.65 -16.45
N ASP A 282 -1.09 10.30 -17.72
CA ASP A 282 -2.20 10.21 -18.68
C ASP A 282 -2.69 8.77 -18.86
N ASN A 283 -1.94 7.80 -18.33
CA ASN A 283 -2.20 6.37 -18.45
C ASN A 283 -2.84 5.74 -17.19
N GLY A 284 -3.51 6.54 -16.36
CA GLY A 284 -4.27 6.05 -15.22
C GLY A 284 -3.43 5.65 -13.99
N LEU A 285 -2.17 6.08 -13.91
CA LEU A 285 -1.36 5.95 -12.70
C LEU A 285 -1.73 7.03 -11.68
N LEU A 286 -1.40 6.79 -10.44
CA LEU A 286 -1.48 7.77 -9.36
C LEU A 286 -0.10 8.40 -9.15
N THR A 287 -0.08 9.72 -8.93
CA THR A 287 1.11 10.41 -8.44
C THR A 287 0.96 10.62 -6.94
N THR A 288 1.95 10.21 -6.18
CA THR A 288 1.92 10.25 -4.72
C THR A 288 3.25 10.76 -4.16
N LEU A 289 3.23 11.27 -2.92
CA LEU A 289 4.45 11.57 -2.20
C LEU A 289 5.04 10.26 -1.67
N ALA A 290 6.28 9.98 -2.00
CA ALA A 290 6.98 8.81 -1.50
C ALA A 290 7.39 9.00 -0.04
N TRP A 291 8.10 10.08 0.25
CA TRP A 291 8.53 10.51 1.59
C TRP A 291 9.06 11.95 1.58
N GLY A 292 9.16 12.52 2.77
CA GLY A 292 9.88 13.76 3.00
C GLY A 292 10.94 13.54 4.08
N ILE A 293 12.21 13.83 3.76
CA ILE A 293 13.37 13.64 4.66
C ILE A 293 14.34 14.80 4.42
N ASP A 294 14.88 15.37 5.49
CA ASP A 294 15.91 16.42 5.46
C ASP A 294 15.55 17.64 4.57
N GLY A 295 14.26 18.01 4.59
CA GLY A 295 13.75 19.15 3.82
C GLY A 295 13.55 18.88 2.33
N LYS A 296 13.76 17.64 1.88
CA LYS A 296 13.49 17.20 0.51
C LYS A 296 12.28 16.28 0.48
N VAL A 297 11.51 16.41 -0.60
CA VAL A 297 10.37 15.56 -0.87
C VAL A 297 10.61 14.78 -2.16
N GLU A 298 10.38 13.48 -2.11
CA GLU A 298 10.45 12.61 -3.27
C GLU A 298 9.06 12.07 -3.60
N TYR A 299 8.84 11.84 -4.90
CA TYR A 299 7.57 11.41 -5.46
C TYR A 299 7.66 9.99 -5.99
N ALA A 300 6.51 9.36 -6.16
CA ALA A 300 6.39 8.08 -6.82
C ALA A 300 5.18 8.05 -7.74
N LEU A 301 5.30 7.28 -8.82
CA LEU A 301 4.15 6.80 -9.58
C LEU A 301 3.66 5.48 -8.96
N GLU A 302 2.35 5.35 -8.83
CA GLU A 302 1.71 4.15 -8.29
C GLU A 302 0.74 3.55 -9.29
N GLY A 303 0.85 2.24 -9.50
CA GLY A 303 -0.12 1.43 -10.22
C GLY A 303 -0.71 0.34 -9.33
N SER A 304 -2.02 0.17 -9.39
CA SER A 304 -2.76 -0.80 -8.61
C SER A 304 -3.27 -1.93 -9.49
N ILE A 305 -2.95 -3.16 -9.13
CA ILE A 305 -3.42 -4.40 -9.74
C ILE A 305 -4.42 -5.03 -8.78
N PHE A 306 -5.68 -5.15 -9.17
CA PHE A 306 -6.74 -5.57 -8.25
C PHE A 306 -6.67 -7.05 -7.88
N VAL A 307 -6.19 -7.89 -8.79
CA VAL A 307 -6.11 -9.33 -8.60
C VAL A 307 -4.68 -9.81 -8.85
N SER A 308 -4.00 -10.20 -7.78
CA SER A 308 -2.65 -10.77 -7.79
C SER A 308 -2.66 -12.12 -7.06
N GLY A 309 -2.22 -12.19 -5.82
CA GLY A 309 -2.24 -13.43 -5.03
C GLY A 309 -3.63 -14.03 -4.86
N SER A 310 -4.70 -13.21 -4.96
CA SER A 310 -6.08 -13.71 -4.99
C SER A 310 -6.37 -14.62 -6.19
N ALA A 311 -5.66 -14.51 -7.31
CA ALA A 311 -5.77 -15.47 -8.42
C ALA A 311 -5.22 -16.86 -8.03
N ILE A 312 -4.16 -16.91 -7.23
CA ILE A 312 -3.60 -18.18 -6.72
C ILE A 312 -4.56 -18.78 -5.68
N GLN A 313 -5.14 -17.94 -4.80
CA GLN A 313 -6.17 -18.38 -3.87
C GLN A 313 -7.40 -18.95 -4.60
N TRP A 314 -7.83 -18.32 -5.70
CA TRP A 314 -8.91 -18.81 -6.53
C TRP A 314 -8.61 -20.19 -7.15
N LEU A 315 -7.37 -20.44 -7.59
CA LEU A 315 -6.97 -21.78 -8.05
C LEU A 315 -7.11 -22.82 -6.94
N ARG A 316 -6.85 -22.45 -5.68
CA ARG A 316 -6.96 -23.32 -4.51
C ARG A 316 -8.41 -23.50 -4.07
N ASP A 317 -9.08 -22.41 -3.75
CA ASP A 317 -10.37 -22.41 -3.04
C ASP A 317 -11.56 -22.51 -4.01
N GLY A 318 -11.49 -21.83 -5.15
CA GLY A 318 -12.56 -21.77 -6.14
C GLY A 318 -12.53 -22.95 -7.11
N LEU A 319 -11.38 -23.23 -7.72
CA LEU A 319 -11.22 -24.27 -8.73
C LEU A 319 -10.68 -25.60 -8.18
N GLN A 320 -10.11 -25.59 -6.96
CA GLN A 320 -9.51 -26.78 -6.34
C GLN A 320 -8.45 -27.45 -7.24
N MET A 321 -7.71 -26.63 -8.00
CA MET A 321 -6.64 -27.09 -8.88
C MET A 321 -5.31 -27.26 -8.16
N ILE A 322 -5.15 -26.65 -7.00
CA ILE A 322 -3.97 -26.75 -6.12
C ILE A 322 -4.43 -26.91 -4.68
N GLU A 323 -3.61 -27.49 -3.83
CA GLU A 323 -3.88 -27.69 -2.40
C GLU A 323 -3.39 -26.49 -1.59
N ASP A 324 -2.25 -25.93 -1.99
CA ASP A 324 -1.62 -24.75 -1.40
C ASP A 324 -0.91 -23.89 -2.46
N ALA A 325 -0.46 -22.70 -2.07
CA ALA A 325 0.19 -21.79 -3.00
C ALA A 325 1.51 -22.34 -3.58
N PRO A 326 2.41 -23.01 -2.83
CA PRO A 326 3.61 -23.62 -3.38
C PRO A 326 3.35 -24.65 -4.48
N GLN A 327 2.27 -25.42 -4.39
CA GLN A 327 1.92 -26.41 -5.41
C GLN A 327 1.66 -25.78 -6.78
N SER A 328 1.32 -24.48 -6.83
CA SER A 328 1.14 -23.78 -8.11
C SER A 328 2.43 -23.77 -8.95
N GLU A 329 3.59 -23.61 -8.32
CA GLU A 329 4.89 -23.65 -9.00
C GLU A 329 5.20 -25.06 -9.53
N GLU A 330 4.97 -26.08 -8.72
CA GLU A 330 5.20 -27.48 -9.08
C GLU A 330 4.34 -27.89 -10.30
N ILE A 331 3.04 -27.55 -10.26
CA ILE A 331 2.12 -27.93 -11.35
C ILE A 331 2.43 -27.13 -12.62
N ALA A 332 2.65 -25.80 -12.52
CA ALA A 332 3.01 -24.97 -13.65
C ALA A 332 4.33 -25.40 -14.30
N GLY A 333 5.28 -25.92 -13.51
CA GLY A 333 6.57 -26.42 -13.97
C GLY A 333 6.51 -27.73 -14.78
N LYS A 334 5.35 -28.42 -14.79
CA LYS A 334 5.15 -29.64 -15.60
C LYS A 334 5.01 -29.36 -17.10
N VAL A 335 4.85 -28.09 -17.48
CA VAL A 335 4.74 -27.64 -18.89
C VAL A 335 5.75 -26.52 -19.15
N ASN A 336 6.26 -26.43 -20.38
CA ASN A 336 7.27 -25.45 -20.73
C ASN A 336 6.68 -24.07 -21.06
N ASN A 337 5.40 -24.02 -21.41
CA ASN A 337 4.68 -22.78 -21.76
C ASN A 337 3.16 -23.01 -21.58
N THR A 338 2.33 -22.01 -21.84
CA THR A 338 0.88 -22.10 -21.70
C THR A 338 0.15 -22.63 -22.94
N GLU A 339 0.86 -22.96 -24.01
CA GLU A 339 0.29 -23.35 -25.32
C GLU A 339 -0.77 -22.36 -25.83
N GLY A 340 -0.55 -21.05 -25.59
CA GLY A 340 -1.43 -19.97 -26.01
C GLY A 340 -2.63 -19.74 -25.10
N VAL A 341 -2.68 -20.36 -23.92
CA VAL A 341 -3.72 -20.07 -22.92
C VAL A 341 -3.37 -18.80 -22.17
N TYR A 342 -4.34 -17.88 -22.08
CA TYR A 342 -4.28 -16.65 -21.30
C TYR A 342 -5.44 -16.61 -20.30
N VAL A 343 -5.13 -16.32 -19.04
CA VAL A 343 -6.11 -16.06 -17.98
C VAL A 343 -6.08 -14.57 -17.67
N VAL A 344 -7.20 -13.88 -17.82
CA VAL A 344 -7.36 -12.48 -17.40
C VAL A 344 -8.17 -12.47 -16.11
N PRO A 345 -7.54 -12.29 -14.93
CA PRO A 345 -8.21 -12.48 -13.64
C PRO A 345 -8.95 -11.21 -13.19
N ALA A 346 -9.82 -10.66 -14.01
CA ALA A 346 -10.59 -9.45 -13.71
C ALA A 346 -11.79 -9.72 -12.79
N PHE A 347 -11.59 -10.40 -11.65
CA PHE A 347 -12.67 -10.82 -10.76
C PHE A 347 -13.46 -9.65 -10.15
N VAL A 348 -12.80 -8.53 -9.96
CA VAL A 348 -13.35 -7.27 -9.43
C VAL A 348 -13.09 -6.10 -10.39
N GLY A 349 -12.97 -6.39 -11.68
CA GLY A 349 -12.54 -5.43 -12.69
C GLY A 349 -11.04 -5.42 -12.91
N LEU A 350 -10.59 -4.52 -13.77
CA LEU A 350 -9.19 -4.27 -14.08
C LEU A 350 -8.76 -2.94 -13.47
N GLY A 351 -7.61 -2.93 -12.80
CA GLY A 351 -6.97 -1.73 -12.27
C GLY A 351 -6.17 -0.98 -13.34
N THR A 352 -5.04 -0.42 -12.94
CA THR A 352 -4.12 0.31 -13.83
C THR A 352 -3.62 -0.56 -14.99
N PRO A 353 -3.56 -0.05 -16.22
CA PRO A 353 -3.97 1.29 -16.67
C PRO A 353 -5.45 1.40 -17.09
N TYR A 354 -6.19 0.33 -17.03
CA TYR A 354 -7.51 0.20 -17.68
C TYR A 354 -8.65 0.84 -16.91
N TRP A 355 -8.63 0.77 -15.59
CA TRP A 355 -9.69 1.27 -14.69
C TRP A 355 -11.10 0.85 -15.13
N ASP A 356 -11.25 -0.42 -15.51
CA ASP A 356 -12.49 -1.00 -15.98
C ASP A 356 -13.15 -1.85 -14.88
N SER A 357 -14.09 -1.26 -14.17
CA SER A 357 -14.81 -1.91 -13.06
C SER A 357 -15.81 -2.96 -13.53
N ASP A 358 -16.20 -2.92 -14.80
CA ASP A 358 -17.24 -3.79 -15.38
C ASP A 358 -16.63 -5.05 -16.01
N ALA A 359 -15.34 -5.05 -16.29
CA ALA A 359 -14.64 -6.23 -16.77
C ALA A 359 -14.77 -7.40 -15.78
N ARG A 360 -14.92 -8.61 -16.31
CA ARG A 360 -14.92 -9.85 -15.51
C ARG A 360 -13.91 -10.83 -16.08
N GLY A 361 -13.42 -11.72 -15.20
CA GLY A 361 -12.38 -12.68 -15.56
C GLY A 361 -12.74 -13.53 -16.77
N ALA A 362 -11.74 -13.81 -17.60
CA ALA A 362 -11.90 -14.61 -18.81
C ALA A 362 -10.67 -15.49 -19.06
N VAL A 363 -10.88 -16.57 -19.82
CA VAL A 363 -9.82 -17.49 -20.25
C VAL A 363 -9.90 -17.65 -21.76
N PHE A 364 -8.76 -17.51 -22.43
CA PHE A 364 -8.65 -17.60 -23.89
C PHE A 364 -7.63 -18.65 -24.30
N GLY A 365 -7.72 -19.12 -25.55
CA GLY A 365 -6.72 -20.02 -26.13
C GLY A 365 -6.88 -21.50 -25.75
N LEU A 366 -8.00 -21.90 -25.18
CA LEU A 366 -8.23 -23.30 -24.81
C LEU A 366 -8.31 -24.20 -26.04
N THR A 367 -7.62 -25.32 -25.96
CA THR A 367 -7.68 -26.42 -26.93
C THR A 367 -7.98 -27.75 -26.23
N ARG A 368 -8.23 -28.78 -26.95
CA ARG A 368 -8.44 -30.12 -26.38
C ARG A 368 -7.19 -30.63 -25.63
N GLY A 369 -6.00 -30.13 -25.99
CA GLY A 369 -4.75 -30.49 -25.36
C GLY A 369 -4.44 -29.69 -24.08
N THR A 370 -5.24 -28.65 -23.77
CA THR A 370 -5.05 -27.85 -22.58
C THR A 370 -5.24 -28.68 -21.33
N SER A 371 -4.24 -28.71 -20.47
CA SER A 371 -4.23 -29.44 -19.19
C SER A 371 -4.33 -28.48 -18.01
N LYS A 372 -4.56 -29.03 -16.83
CA LYS A 372 -4.48 -28.32 -15.54
C LYS A 372 -3.17 -27.52 -15.39
N ALA A 373 -2.05 -28.10 -15.83
CA ALA A 373 -0.75 -27.42 -15.74
C ALA A 373 -0.67 -26.16 -16.60
N HIS A 374 -1.21 -26.17 -17.80
CA HIS A 374 -1.29 -24.98 -18.67
C HIS A 374 -2.16 -23.88 -18.03
N PHE A 375 -3.27 -24.27 -17.42
CA PHE A 375 -4.18 -23.32 -16.76
C PHE A 375 -3.55 -22.67 -15.54
N VAL A 376 -2.95 -23.47 -14.67
CA VAL A 376 -2.24 -22.96 -13.47
C VAL A 376 -1.08 -22.06 -13.88
N ARG A 377 -0.31 -22.43 -14.91
CA ARG A 377 0.79 -21.62 -15.43
C ARG A 377 0.28 -20.30 -16.01
N ALA A 378 -0.77 -20.30 -16.82
CA ALA A 378 -1.37 -19.10 -17.39
C ALA A 378 -1.90 -18.15 -16.30
N THR A 379 -2.41 -18.68 -15.19
CA THR A 379 -2.82 -17.88 -14.05
C THR A 379 -1.63 -17.23 -13.38
N LEU A 380 -0.52 -17.93 -13.16
CA LEU A 380 0.71 -17.33 -12.61
C LEU A 380 1.28 -16.26 -13.56
N GLU A 381 1.37 -16.57 -14.86
CA GLU A 381 1.88 -15.63 -15.85
C GLU A 381 1.02 -14.35 -15.95
N SER A 382 -0.28 -14.43 -15.66
CA SER A 382 -1.17 -13.26 -15.64
C SER A 382 -0.75 -12.18 -14.62
N LEU A 383 -0.14 -12.56 -13.51
CA LEU A 383 0.38 -11.61 -12.52
C LEU A 383 1.54 -10.81 -13.11
N ALA A 384 2.40 -11.46 -13.87
CA ALA A 384 3.53 -10.82 -14.53
C ALA A 384 3.08 -9.91 -15.69
N TYR A 385 2.09 -10.33 -16.47
CA TYR A 385 1.55 -9.50 -17.55
C TYR A 385 0.91 -8.21 -17.00
N GLN A 386 0.10 -8.30 -15.96
CA GLN A 386 -0.49 -7.12 -15.32
C GLN A 386 0.59 -6.17 -14.78
N THR A 387 1.66 -6.70 -14.20
CA THR A 387 2.81 -5.89 -13.76
C THR A 387 3.47 -5.19 -14.94
N LYS A 388 3.60 -5.86 -16.09
CA LYS A 388 4.14 -5.23 -17.30
C LYS A 388 3.24 -4.10 -17.82
N ASP A 389 1.92 -4.27 -17.81
CA ASP A 389 0.98 -3.20 -18.18
C ASP A 389 1.23 -1.94 -17.34
N VAL A 390 1.45 -2.10 -16.03
CA VAL A 390 1.76 -0.99 -15.12
C VAL A 390 3.13 -0.38 -15.42
N VAL A 391 4.16 -1.20 -15.62
CA VAL A 391 5.53 -0.72 -15.94
C VAL A 391 5.54 0.07 -17.25
N ASP A 392 4.88 -0.44 -18.29
CA ASP A 392 4.83 0.23 -19.59
C ASP A 392 4.14 1.60 -19.46
N ALA A 393 3.04 1.69 -18.69
CA ALA A 393 2.39 2.96 -18.38
C ALA A 393 3.31 3.91 -17.59
N MET A 394 4.07 3.41 -16.61
CA MET A 394 5.03 4.22 -15.84
C MET A 394 6.14 4.80 -16.73
N ILE A 395 6.67 3.99 -17.64
CA ILE A 395 7.72 4.42 -18.57
C ILE A 395 7.17 5.44 -19.58
N GLU A 396 5.97 5.19 -20.11
CA GLU A 396 5.31 6.09 -21.07
C GLU A 396 5.04 7.47 -20.46
N ASP A 397 4.51 7.53 -19.23
CA ASP A 397 4.18 8.79 -18.56
C ASP A 397 5.42 9.55 -18.08
N SER A 398 6.43 8.85 -17.59
CA SER A 398 7.58 9.48 -16.93
C SER A 398 8.81 9.65 -17.83
N GLY A 399 8.93 8.85 -18.87
CA GLY A 399 10.19 8.72 -19.63
C GLY A 399 11.34 8.11 -18.81
N ILE A 400 11.05 7.56 -17.63
CA ILE A 400 12.04 6.96 -16.74
C ILE A 400 12.11 5.46 -17.02
N GLU A 401 13.29 4.96 -17.39
CA GLU A 401 13.50 3.53 -17.54
C GLU A 401 13.50 2.83 -16.18
N LEU A 402 12.87 1.66 -16.11
CA LEU A 402 12.93 0.80 -14.94
C LEU A 402 14.34 0.20 -14.81
N LYS A 403 15.05 0.53 -13.74
CA LYS A 403 16.40 0.02 -13.50
C LYS A 403 16.38 -1.42 -12.99
N LYS A 404 15.56 -1.67 -11.98
CA LYS A 404 15.38 -2.95 -11.29
C LYS A 404 13.99 -3.00 -10.67
N LEU A 405 13.45 -4.20 -10.53
CA LEU A 405 12.22 -4.43 -9.79
C LEU A 405 12.53 -5.22 -8.52
N ARG A 406 12.27 -4.62 -7.37
CA ARG A 406 12.31 -5.27 -6.07
C ARG A 406 10.93 -5.78 -5.71
N VAL A 407 10.85 -6.99 -5.19
CA VAL A 407 9.58 -7.68 -5.00
C VAL A 407 9.41 -8.18 -3.56
N ASP A 408 8.17 -8.14 -3.07
CA ASP A 408 7.78 -8.70 -1.78
C ASP A 408 6.33 -9.19 -1.82
N GLY A 409 5.84 -9.73 -0.70
CA GLY A 409 4.53 -10.34 -0.60
C GLY A 409 4.53 -11.85 -0.79
N GLY A 410 3.36 -12.46 -0.64
CA GLY A 410 3.25 -13.93 -0.57
C GLY A 410 3.64 -14.66 -1.85
N ALA A 411 3.30 -14.11 -3.02
CA ALA A 411 3.51 -14.77 -4.30
C ALA A 411 4.98 -14.77 -4.77
N VAL A 412 5.86 -13.95 -4.19
CA VAL A 412 7.26 -13.85 -4.63
C VAL A 412 8.10 -15.08 -4.32
N LYS A 413 7.60 -15.97 -3.46
CA LYS A 413 8.24 -17.26 -3.18
C LYS A 413 8.24 -18.21 -4.40
N ASN A 414 7.33 -17.97 -5.36
CA ASN A 414 7.22 -18.72 -6.60
C ASN A 414 8.34 -18.27 -7.59
N ASN A 415 9.36 -19.13 -7.76
CA ASN A 415 10.51 -18.81 -8.59
C ASN A 415 10.17 -18.80 -10.10
N LEU A 416 9.21 -19.63 -10.52
CA LEU A 416 8.75 -19.64 -11.91
C LEU A 416 8.09 -18.30 -12.26
N LEU A 417 7.25 -17.77 -11.38
CA LEU A 417 6.64 -16.46 -11.55
C LEU A 417 7.69 -15.35 -11.58
N MET A 418 8.65 -15.37 -10.66
CA MET A 418 9.69 -14.32 -10.59
C MET A 418 10.62 -14.34 -11.80
N GLN A 419 11.00 -15.51 -12.29
CA GLN A 419 11.78 -15.64 -13.52
C GLN A 419 10.98 -15.14 -14.74
N PHE A 420 9.72 -15.51 -14.84
CA PHE A 420 8.86 -15.03 -15.93
C PHE A 420 8.64 -13.52 -15.86
N GLN A 421 8.53 -12.95 -14.66
CA GLN A 421 8.43 -11.50 -14.47
C GLN A 421 9.70 -10.78 -14.97
N SER A 422 10.88 -11.29 -14.62
CA SER A 422 12.16 -10.76 -15.11
C SER A 422 12.26 -10.85 -16.64
N ASP A 423 11.95 -12.01 -17.19
CA ASP A 423 11.94 -12.27 -18.62
C ASP A 423 11.00 -11.33 -19.39
N LEU A 424 9.80 -11.09 -18.84
CA LEU A 424 8.76 -10.27 -19.47
C LEU A 424 9.09 -8.77 -19.43
N LEU A 425 9.68 -8.30 -18.34
CA LEU A 425 10.08 -6.89 -18.18
C LEU A 425 11.44 -6.56 -18.81
N ASP A 426 12.28 -7.56 -19.08
CA ASP A 426 13.67 -7.40 -19.52
C ASP A 426 14.53 -6.65 -18.49
N VAL A 427 14.25 -6.86 -17.21
CA VAL A 427 15.01 -6.26 -16.10
C VAL A 427 15.25 -7.29 -15.00
N THR A 428 16.30 -7.08 -14.22
CA THR A 428 16.56 -7.87 -13.02
C THR A 428 15.43 -7.72 -12.00
N VAL A 429 14.93 -8.85 -11.52
CA VAL A 429 14.00 -8.90 -10.37
C VAL A 429 14.76 -9.36 -9.14
N GLU A 430 14.73 -8.57 -8.08
CA GLU A 430 15.44 -8.81 -6.82
C GLU A 430 14.45 -9.14 -5.70
N ARG A 431 14.62 -10.31 -5.06
CA ARG A 431 13.88 -10.71 -3.86
C ARG A 431 14.76 -10.56 -2.62
N PRO A 432 14.33 -9.81 -1.59
CA PRO A 432 15.12 -9.57 -0.40
C PRO A 432 15.11 -10.75 0.57
N GLU A 433 16.13 -10.84 1.43
CA GLU A 433 16.14 -11.79 2.57
C GLU A 433 15.04 -11.47 3.58
N VAL A 434 14.81 -10.19 3.87
CA VAL A 434 13.76 -9.75 4.79
C VAL A 434 12.51 -9.39 4.00
N ASN A 435 11.49 -10.23 4.08
CA ASN A 435 10.24 -10.04 3.32
C ASN A 435 9.27 -9.03 3.96
N GLU A 436 9.47 -8.64 5.22
CA GLU A 436 8.65 -7.65 5.94
C GLU A 436 9.12 -6.21 5.63
N THR A 437 9.21 -5.89 4.35
CA THR A 437 9.77 -4.62 3.85
C THR A 437 8.94 -3.41 4.25
N THR A 438 7.64 -3.56 4.40
CA THR A 438 6.73 -2.50 4.86
C THR A 438 7.07 -2.07 6.29
N ALA A 439 7.14 -3.03 7.21
CA ALA A 439 7.53 -2.76 8.60
C ALA A 439 8.96 -2.24 8.70
N LEU A 440 9.87 -2.84 7.94
CA LEU A 440 11.28 -2.43 7.89
C LEU A 440 11.42 -0.97 7.41
N GLY A 441 10.61 -0.55 6.45
CA GLY A 441 10.61 0.82 5.95
C GLY A 441 10.28 1.86 7.03
N SER A 442 9.25 1.61 7.82
CA SER A 442 8.92 2.51 8.95
C SER A 442 9.98 2.47 10.05
N ALA A 443 10.61 1.32 10.29
CA ALA A 443 11.73 1.19 11.22
C ALA A 443 12.94 1.99 10.74
N TYR A 444 13.28 1.95 9.45
CA TYR A 444 14.35 2.72 8.85
C TYR A 444 14.10 4.23 8.97
N LEU A 445 12.90 4.70 8.70
CA LEU A 445 12.52 6.11 8.86
C LEU A 445 12.69 6.57 10.31
N ALA A 446 12.23 5.79 11.27
CA ALA A 446 12.42 6.09 12.70
C ALA A 446 13.90 6.05 13.08
N GLY A 447 14.63 5.06 12.62
CA GLY A 447 16.05 4.92 12.91
C GLY A 447 16.90 6.05 12.36
N LEU A 448 16.60 6.58 11.18
CA LEU A 448 17.26 7.76 10.61
C LEU A 448 17.04 9.01 11.50
N ALA A 449 15.78 9.26 11.90
CA ALA A 449 15.47 10.41 12.77
C ALA A 449 16.18 10.36 14.13
N LEU A 450 16.53 9.17 14.59
CA LEU A 450 17.15 8.92 15.89
C LEU A 450 18.68 8.71 15.82
N GLY A 451 19.26 8.70 14.63
CA GLY A 451 20.66 8.34 14.43
C GLY A 451 20.98 6.88 14.76
N PHE A 452 19.99 5.99 14.72
CA PHE A 452 20.18 4.55 14.85
C PHE A 452 20.83 3.98 13.58
N TRP A 453 20.46 4.48 12.42
CA TRP A 453 21.20 4.43 11.16
C TRP A 453 21.53 5.87 10.75
N GLU A 454 22.76 6.10 10.30
CA GLU A 454 23.23 7.46 10.05
C GLU A 454 22.73 8.02 8.71
N THR A 455 22.68 7.15 7.68
CA THR A 455 22.37 7.56 6.30
C THR A 455 21.51 6.55 5.57
N ARG A 456 20.90 6.98 4.45
CA ARG A 456 20.21 6.08 3.52
C ARG A 456 21.19 5.07 2.88
N ASP A 457 22.46 5.44 2.71
CA ASP A 457 23.48 4.54 2.19
C ASP A 457 23.77 3.40 3.16
N ASP A 458 23.79 3.66 4.48
CA ASP A 458 23.91 2.61 5.49
C ASP A 458 22.76 1.61 5.39
N ILE A 459 21.54 2.11 5.17
CA ILE A 459 20.35 1.27 4.98
C ILE A 459 20.48 0.46 3.68
N ALA A 460 20.86 1.09 2.57
CA ALA A 460 21.02 0.43 1.29
C ALA A 460 22.08 -0.68 1.34
N ASN A 461 23.17 -0.46 2.09
CA ASN A 461 24.24 -1.46 2.28
C ASN A 461 23.80 -2.64 3.17
N GLN A 462 22.77 -2.47 4.00
CA GLN A 462 22.22 -3.55 4.82
C GLN A 462 21.14 -4.36 4.08
N TRP A 463 20.54 -3.78 3.04
CA TRP A 463 19.56 -4.48 2.22
C TRP A 463 20.22 -5.66 1.52
N LYS A 464 19.77 -6.88 1.79
CA LYS A 464 20.35 -8.10 1.27
C LYS A 464 19.41 -8.79 0.32
N ILE A 465 19.99 -9.28 -0.78
CA ILE A 465 19.31 -10.07 -1.80
C ILE A 465 19.31 -11.53 -1.37
N GLU A 466 18.13 -12.14 -1.27
CA GLU A 466 18.00 -13.59 -1.15
C GLU A 466 18.20 -14.25 -2.51
N ARG A 467 17.57 -13.66 -3.56
CA ARG A 467 17.69 -14.18 -4.91
C ARG A 467 17.49 -13.09 -5.97
N GLU A 468 18.33 -13.15 -7.01
CA GLU A 468 18.19 -12.40 -8.25
C GLU A 468 17.65 -13.28 -9.37
N PHE A 469 16.81 -12.70 -10.23
CA PHE A 469 16.30 -13.32 -11.44
C PHE A 469 16.69 -12.42 -12.61
N GLU A 470 17.58 -12.91 -13.45
CA GLU A 470 18.05 -12.21 -14.64
C GLU A 470 17.21 -12.60 -15.86
N PRO A 471 16.92 -11.65 -16.79
CA PRO A 471 16.13 -11.95 -17.98
C PRO A 471 16.90 -12.89 -18.93
N THR A 472 16.24 -13.95 -19.36
CA THR A 472 16.79 -14.97 -20.27
C THR A 472 15.99 -15.12 -21.55
N MET A 473 14.78 -14.57 -21.61
CA MET A 473 13.86 -14.70 -22.74
C MET A 473 14.28 -13.80 -23.91
N LYS A 474 14.26 -14.34 -25.11
CA LYS A 474 14.49 -13.56 -26.32
C LYS A 474 13.39 -12.53 -26.55
N LYS A 475 13.77 -11.37 -27.07
CA LYS A 475 12.87 -10.23 -27.33
C LYS A 475 11.64 -10.60 -28.14
N GLU A 476 11.83 -11.34 -29.26
CA GLU A 476 10.74 -11.72 -30.15
C GLU A 476 9.68 -12.56 -29.43
N LYS A 477 10.13 -13.53 -28.61
CA LYS A 477 9.22 -14.36 -27.81
C LYS A 477 8.45 -13.54 -26.77
N ARG A 478 9.14 -12.63 -26.10
CA ARG A 478 8.55 -11.71 -25.09
C ARG A 478 7.45 -10.86 -25.74
N GLU A 479 7.76 -10.25 -26.89
CA GLU A 479 6.80 -9.41 -27.61
C GLU A 479 5.59 -10.20 -28.09
N ASP A 480 5.76 -11.42 -28.59
CA ASP A 480 4.67 -12.28 -29.04
C ASP A 480 3.76 -12.68 -27.88
N LEU A 481 4.31 -13.08 -26.75
CA LEU A 481 3.54 -13.42 -25.55
C LEU A 481 2.75 -12.21 -25.05
N TYR A 482 3.37 -11.04 -24.99
CA TYR A 482 2.70 -9.83 -24.52
C TYR A 482 1.60 -9.34 -25.48
N LYS A 483 1.80 -9.44 -26.80
CA LYS A 483 0.73 -9.18 -27.79
C LYS A 483 -0.46 -10.10 -27.59
N GLY A 484 -0.22 -11.38 -27.26
CA GLY A 484 -1.28 -12.33 -26.91
C GLY A 484 -2.07 -11.88 -25.67
N TRP A 485 -1.36 -11.44 -24.63
CA TRP A 485 -1.97 -10.88 -23.43
C TRP A 485 -2.84 -9.65 -23.72
N GLN A 486 -2.33 -8.69 -24.48
CA GLN A 486 -3.07 -7.47 -24.85
C GLN A 486 -4.37 -7.80 -25.58
N LYS A 487 -4.36 -8.77 -26.51
CA LYS A 487 -5.57 -9.25 -27.17
C LYS A 487 -6.58 -9.89 -26.20
N ALA A 488 -6.08 -10.67 -25.24
CA ALA A 488 -6.92 -11.29 -24.21
C ALA A 488 -7.59 -10.24 -23.32
N VAL A 489 -6.86 -9.21 -22.90
CA VAL A 489 -7.41 -8.09 -22.13
C VAL A 489 -8.44 -7.31 -22.94
N GLU A 490 -8.16 -6.99 -24.21
CA GLU A 490 -9.10 -6.30 -25.10
C GLU A 490 -10.41 -7.08 -25.23
N ALA A 491 -10.32 -8.39 -25.49
CA ALA A 491 -11.50 -9.26 -25.58
C ALA A 491 -12.27 -9.34 -24.25
N THR A 492 -11.58 -9.36 -23.12
CA THR A 492 -12.19 -9.33 -21.78
C THR A 492 -12.99 -8.05 -21.57
N ARG A 493 -12.48 -6.90 -21.99
CA ARG A 493 -13.13 -5.59 -21.82
C ARG A 493 -14.35 -5.39 -22.71
N VAL A 494 -14.43 -6.11 -23.83
CA VAL A 494 -15.61 -6.09 -24.71
C VAL A 494 -16.76 -6.91 -24.12
N PHE A 495 -16.45 -7.98 -23.39
CA PHE A 495 -17.45 -8.81 -22.73
C PHE A 495 -17.89 -8.18 -21.40
N LYS A 496 -19.04 -7.49 -21.43
CA LYS A 496 -19.67 -6.91 -20.23
C LYS A 496 -20.91 -7.71 -19.85
N GLN A 497 -21.08 -7.92 -18.54
CA GLN A 497 -22.32 -8.47 -18.00
C GLN A 497 -23.27 -7.30 -17.72
N ASP A 498 -24.51 -7.41 -18.22
CA ASP A 498 -25.60 -6.44 -17.93
C ASP A 498 -25.99 -6.45 -16.45
#